data_c8ed2634d90964f2615b61d2a25f7b0b
#
_entry.id   c8ed2634d90964f2615b61d2a25f7b0b
#
_cell.length_a   1.000
_cell.length_b   1.000
_cell.length_c   1.000
_cell.angle_alpha   90.00
_cell.angle_beta   90.00
_cell.angle_gamma   90.00
#
_symmetry.space_group_name_H-M   'P 1'
#
loop_
_entity.id
_entity.type
_entity.pdbx_description
1 polymer ?
#
loop_
_entity_poly.entity_id
_entity_poly.type
_entity_poly.pdbx_seq_one_letter_code
_entity_poly.pdbx_strand_id
1 'polypeptide(L)'
;MSTFRRLLSHPQLPLITVLLAVGLTLPSLWNGLCFDDFLQRLILLGDNPVSENMPATPWNLFCFHKGNDDYTQKLIHETAFPWWMDGIRFRAYFFRPVSSLSHWVDYLLWPENPLVMHAQSLLWYALLVGLASLLYRRIMGVTWAAGLAALFYAVDDAHGFPAGWLANRNALLACVFGLVCLLAHHRWRQKAWNTGAVVAPLCLALSLLSGEAGLAISGYLLAYAIFLERTSLRARMTSLIPYVIVLFFWALVYMLLGCGIEGMAFYTDPVRETLPYLLKLFERFPVFILGQLAFPPVVYYTLRPAMMQWTGLLFCGLCVLIFLPVLRRDRIARFWATGMGISILPISAVWPHDRNLLFMGLGAMGLIACWFNHTAGIAWNKKTYLWRISMRTLMVLFIIIHGLLAPLTLPATSCILTRFYQKIETAAQALPSGPEYEDTRFITINAPNYLFYVHNIAHLRATQGQYTYLRSLTAGKTPLQVTRLSKNAIKLTAEGGTLIDINRGFHIYQHGTIYPGQVVKQSDVVIEVLEVCDGKPSSAVFHFSKPLDDSQYLWFHWNHDTYASFSFPQIGETVRLEGARFDW
;
A
#
# COMPACT_ATOMS: atom_id res chain seq x y z
N MET A 1 0.54 36.80 15.34
CA MET A 1 1.55 35.76 15.65
C MET A 1 1.52 35.27 17.11
N SER A 2 1.29 36.11 18.10
CA SER A 2 1.25 35.67 19.52
C SER A 2 0.12 34.70 19.85
N THR A 3 -1.10 34.96 19.38
CA THR A 3 -2.29 34.11 19.63
C THR A 3 -2.17 32.75 19.01
N PHE A 4 -1.74 32.63 17.74
CA PHE A 4 -1.54 31.37 17.05
C PHE A 4 -0.47 30.48 17.74
N ARG A 5 0.64 31.08 18.17
CA ARG A 5 1.67 30.35 18.94
C ARG A 5 1.15 29.86 20.29
N ARG A 6 0.29 30.64 20.97
CA ARG A 6 -0.36 30.20 22.22
C ARG A 6 -1.29 29.00 21.99
N LEU A 7 -2.07 29.02 20.91
CA LEU A 7 -2.94 27.87 20.55
C LEU A 7 -2.12 26.60 20.31
N LEU A 8 -1.04 26.68 19.52
CA LEU A 8 -0.17 25.53 19.25
C LEU A 8 0.60 25.02 20.47
N SER A 9 0.79 25.85 21.51
CA SER A 9 1.40 25.44 22.78
C SER A 9 0.37 25.02 23.83
N HIS A 10 -0.93 25.00 23.50
CA HIS A 10 -1.99 24.72 24.45
C HIS A 10 -1.91 23.28 25.01
N PRO A 11 -2.12 23.05 26.32
CA PRO A 11 -2.06 21.72 26.92
C PRO A 11 -2.96 20.68 26.24
N GLN A 12 -4.14 21.08 25.80
CA GLN A 12 -5.15 20.22 25.15
C GLN A 12 -4.92 19.98 23.65
N LEU A 13 -3.87 20.56 23.06
CA LEU A 13 -3.61 20.38 21.62
C LEU A 13 -3.56 18.91 21.18
N PRO A 14 -2.98 17.96 21.94
CA PRO A 14 -3.02 16.53 21.54
C PRO A 14 -4.44 16.00 21.39
N LEU A 15 -5.36 16.40 22.26
CA LEU A 15 -6.77 16.01 22.14
C LEU A 15 -7.42 16.68 20.91
N ILE A 16 -7.15 17.95 20.68
CA ILE A 16 -7.67 18.69 19.51
C ILE A 16 -7.17 18.06 18.21
N THR A 17 -5.89 17.68 18.12
CA THR A 17 -5.33 17.02 16.92
C THR A 17 -5.96 15.66 16.70
N VAL A 18 -6.22 14.87 17.75
CA VAL A 18 -6.91 13.58 17.65
C VAL A 18 -8.34 13.77 17.14
N LEU A 19 -9.10 14.69 17.74
CA LEU A 19 -10.49 14.97 17.33
C LEU A 19 -10.58 15.45 15.88
N LEU A 20 -9.62 16.32 15.47
CA LEU A 20 -9.54 16.81 14.10
C LEU A 20 -9.23 15.66 13.12
N ALA A 21 -8.23 14.84 13.41
CA ALA A 21 -7.82 13.72 12.57
C ALA A 21 -8.96 12.70 12.40
N VAL A 22 -9.61 12.31 13.50
CA VAL A 22 -10.77 11.40 13.47
C VAL A 22 -11.94 12.04 12.73
N GLY A 23 -12.25 13.31 12.99
CA GLY A 23 -13.33 14.02 12.31
C GLY A 23 -13.15 14.08 10.79
N LEU A 24 -11.92 14.33 10.32
CA LEU A 24 -11.59 14.36 8.89
C LEU A 24 -11.65 12.98 8.23
N THR A 25 -11.36 11.91 8.97
CA THR A 25 -11.39 10.52 8.45
C THR A 25 -12.69 9.79 8.77
N LEU A 26 -13.65 10.41 9.46
CA LEU A 26 -14.92 9.80 9.83
C LEU A 26 -15.70 9.21 8.64
N PRO A 27 -15.67 9.81 7.43
CA PRO A 27 -16.34 9.24 6.27
C PRO A 27 -15.86 7.83 5.89
N SER A 28 -14.65 7.41 6.28
CA SER A 28 -14.14 6.05 6.03
C SER A 28 -14.94 4.94 6.72
N LEU A 29 -15.78 5.26 7.70
CA LEU A 29 -16.68 4.28 8.34
C LEU A 29 -17.60 3.55 7.34
N TRP A 30 -17.88 4.16 6.21
CA TRP A 30 -18.77 3.63 5.16
C TRP A 30 -18.03 3.02 3.96
N ASN A 31 -16.73 2.77 4.06
CA ASN A 31 -15.95 2.22 2.94
C ASN A 31 -16.34 0.78 2.57
N GLY A 32 -16.92 -0.01 3.48
CA GLY A 32 -17.18 -1.42 3.24
C GLY A 32 -15.89 -2.25 3.22
N LEU A 33 -15.94 -3.39 2.53
CA LEU A 33 -14.79 -4.27 2.35
C LEU A 33 -14.14 -4.03 0.98
N CYS A 34 -12.80 -4.07 0.88
CA CYS A 34 -12.08 -3.86 -0.36
C CYS A 34 -10.84 -4.75 -0.47
N PHE A 35 -10.52 -5.22 -1.67
CA PHE A 35 -9.29 -5.97 -1.96
C PHE A 35 -9.08 -7.16 -1.02
N ASP A 36 -7.98 -7.16 -0.28
CA ASP A 36 -7.59 -8.23 0.65
C ASP A 36 -8.64 -8.47 1.74
N ASP A 37 -9.51 -7.48 2.03
CA ASP A 37 -10.56 -7.63 3.05
C ASP A 37 -11.54 -8.76 2.72
N PHE A 38 -11.91 -8.92 1.43
CA PHE A 38 -12.77 -10.03 0.99
C PHE A 38 -12.12 -11.38 1.26
N LEU A 39 -10.85 -11.51 0.90
CA LEU A 39 -10.11 -12.75 1.10
C LEU A 39 -9.92 -13.05 2.59
N GLN A 40 -9.57 -12.03 3.39
CA GLN A 40 -9.45 -12.18 4.85
C GLN A 40 -10.77 -12.59 5.49
N ARG A 41 -11.91 -12.04 5.02
CA ARG A 41 -13.25 -12.46 5.43
C ARG A 41 -13.48 -13.94 5.14
N LEU A 42 -13.22 -14.40 3.92
CA LEU A 42 -13.40 -15.80 3.52
C LEU A 42 -12.56 -16.76 4.39
N ILE A 43 -11.32 -16.38 4.71
CA ILE A 43 -10.44 -17.17 5.58
C ILE A 43 -10.95 -17.23 7.02
N LEU A 44 -11.45 -16.11 7.54
CA LEU A 44 -11.86 -16.00 8.94
C LEU A 44 -13.22 -16.64 9.23
N LEU A 45 -14.13 -16.64 8.26
CA LEU A 45 -15.44 -17.30 8.38
C LEU A 45 -15.37 -18.81 8.13
N GLY A 46 -14.38 -19.31 7.40
CA GLY A 46 -14.06 -20.74 7.34
C GLY A 46 -14.93 -21.61 6.41
N ASP A 47 -16.03 -21.09 5.88
CA ASP A 47 -17.02 -21.87 5.11
C ASP A 47 -16.85 -21.71 3.60
N ASN A 48 -15.60 -21.87 3.08
CA ASN A 48 -15.36 -21.51 1.69
C ASN A 48 -14.34 -22.41 1.00
N PRO A 49 -14.64 -22.98 -0.19
CA PRO A 49 -13.69 -23.76 -0.98
C PRO A 49 -12.41 -23.00 -1.35
N VAL A 50 -12.50 -21.66 -1.47
CA VAL A 50 -11.32 -20.81 -1.73
C VAL A 50 -10.37 -20.82 -0.55
N SER A 51 -10.87 -20.85 0.70
CA SER A 51 -10.05 -20.86 1.91
C SER A 51 -9.36 -22.18 2.17
N GLU A 52 -9.93 -23.32 1.74
CA GLU A 52 -9.36 -24.66 1.94
C GLU A 52 -8.02 -24.85 1.23
N ASN A 53 -7.83 -24.19 0.11
CA ASN A 53 -6.62 -24.28 -0.69
C ASN A 53 -5.58 -23.18 -0.37
N MET A 54 -5.89 -22.21 0.50
CA MET A 54 -4.98 -21.12 0.81
C MET A 54 -4.06 -21.45 1.99
N PRO A 55 -2.77 -21.03 1.93
CA PRO A 55 -1.85 -21.20 3.05
C PRO A 55 -2.12 -20.26 4.22
N ALA A 56 -3.02 -19.29 4.07
CA ALA A 56 -3.41 -18.35 5.11
C ALA A 56 -4.26 -19.04 6.20
N THR A 57 -4.10 -18.55 7.42
CA THR A 57 -4.86 -19.00 8.60
C THR A 57 -5.32 -17.79 9.40
N PRO A 58 -6.28 -17.93 10.35
CA PRO A 58 -6.70 -16.81 11.20
C PRO A 58 -5.56 -16.11 11.95
N TRP A 59 -4.47 -16.81 12.23
CA TRP A 59 -3.27 -16.27 12.88
C TRP A 59 -2.26 -15.68 11.91
N ASN A 60 -2.42 -15.95 10.60
CA ASN A 60 -1.49 -15.57 9.55
C ASN A 60 -2.24 -15.23 8.26
N LEU A 61 -3.12 -14.22 8.34
CA LEU A 61 -3.98 -13.78 7.23
C LEU A 61 -3.23 -13.22 6.02
N PHE A 62 -1.98 -12.80 6.22
CA PHE A 62 -1.15 -12.19 5.17
C PHE A 62 -0.23 -13.21 4.47
N CYS A 63 -0.51 -14.51 4.59
CA CYS A 63 0.15 -15.59 3.86
C CYS A 63 -0.68 -15.97 2.63
N PHE A 64 -0.56 -15.20 1.55
CA PHE A 64 -1.35 -15.43 0.34
C PHE A 64 -0.77 -16.56 -0.50
N HIS A 65 0.57 -16.68 -0.58
CA HIS A 65 1.26 -17.71 -1.35
C HIS A 65 2.69 -17.94 -0.84
N LYS A 66 3.07 -19.21 -0.59
CA LYS A 66 4.38 -19.57 -0.01
C LYS A 66 5.52 -19.72 -1.02
N GLY A 67 5.28 -19.56 -2.32
CA GLY A 67 6.30 -19.75 -3.36
C GLY A 67 6.48 -21.22 -3.76
N ASN A 68 5.41 -22.02 -3.72
CA ASN A 68 5.40 -23.39 -4.22
C ASN A 68 4.99 -23.38 -5.70
N ASP A 69 5.87 -23.86 -6.58
CA ASP A 69 5.66 -23.86 -8.03
C ASP A 69 4.49 -24.76 -8.43
N ASP A 70 4.35 -25.95 -7.81
CA ASP A 70 3.22 -26.87 -8.07
C ASP A 70 1.88 -26.22 -7.69
N TYR A 71 1.86 -25.50 -6.56
CA TYR A 71 0.67 -24.77 -6.15
C TYR A 71 0.36 -23.61 -7.08
N THR A 72 1.37 -22.88 -7.57
CA THR A 72 1.21 -21.83 -8.59
C THR A 72 0.60 -22.41 -9.87
N GLN A 73 1.13 -23.55 -10.35
CA GLN A 73 0.61 -24.22 -11.53
C GLN A 73 -0.82 -24.73 -11.33
N LYS A 74 -1.14 -25.25 -10.14
CA LYS A 74 -2.51 -25.60 -9.77
C LYS A 74 -3.45 -24.40 -9.87
N LEU A 75 -3.07 -23.23 -9.30
CA LEU A 75 -3.89 -22.02 -9.37
C LEU A 75 -4.07 -21.50 -10.79
N ILE A 76 -3.05 -21.64 -11.66
CA ILE A 76 -3.18 -21.30 -13.09
C ILE A 76 -4.12 -22.29 -13.78
N HIS A 77 -3.97 -23.59 -13.52
CA HIS A 77 -4.83 -24.63 -14.09
C HIS A 77 -6.30 -24.45 -13.66
N GLU A 78 -6.55 -24.15 -12.41
CA GLU A 78 -7.89 -23.89 -11.84
C GLU A 78 -8.40 -22.46 -12.12
N THR A 79 -7.63 -21.64 -12.84
CA THR A 79 -7.94 -20.25 -13.26
C THR A 79 -8.06 -19.22 -12.12
N ALA A 80 -7.63 -19.55 -10.93
CA ALA A 80 -7.48 -18.58 -9.84
C ALA A 80 -6.36 -17.57 -10.15
N PHE A 81 -5.35 -17.98 -10.93
CA PHE A 81 -4.35 -17.12 -11.52
C PHE A 81 -4.50 -17.02 -13.05
N PRO A 82 -4.17 -15.88 -13.66
CA PRO A 82 -4.27 -15.72 -15.10
C PRO A 82 -3.21 -16.56 -15.82
N TRP A 83 -3.56 -17.07 -17.03
CA TRP A 83 -2.71 -17.94 -17.83
C TRP A 83 -1.33 -17.33 -18.19
N TRP A 84 -1.23 -16.01 -18.26
CA TRP A 84 0.04 -15.33 -18.56
C TRP A 84 1.02 -15.29 -17.39
N MET A 85 0.68 -15.82 -16.23
CA MET A 85 1.59 -16.08 -15.14
C MET A 85 2.33 -17.43 -15.27
N ASP A 86 2.07 -18.20 -16.32
CA ASP A 86 2.77 -19.46 -16.54
C ASP A 86 4.30 -19.27 -16.56
N GLY A 87 5.02 -20.16 -15.87
CA GLY A 87 6.48 -20.05 -15.68
C GLY A 87 6.95 -19.02 -14.66
N ILE A 88 6.03 -18.30 -13.99
CA ILE A 88 6.39 -17.36 -12.91
C ILE A 88 6.43 -18.09 -11.57
N ARG A 89 7.52 -17.92 -10.87
CA ARG A 89 7.61 -18.25 -9.46
C ARG A 89 6.96 -17.14 -8.65
N PHE A 90 5.83 -17.45 -8.00
CA PHE A 90 5.05 -16.47 -7.27
C PHE A 90 5.10 -16.70 -5.76
N ARG A 91 5.39 -15.65 -5.00
CA ARG A 91 5.37 -15.63 -3.54
C ARG A 91 4.79 -14.31 -3.04
N ALA A 92 3.88 -14.41 -2.08
CA ALA A 92 3.32 -13.27 -1.35
C ALA A 92 3.04 -13.71 0.09
N TYR A 93 4.07 -13.66 0.94
CA TYR A 93 3.99 -14.11 2.32
C TYR A 93 4.57 -13.06 3.27
N PHE A 94 3.72 -12.50 4.11
CA PHE A 94 4.05 -11.53 5.15
C PHE A 94 3.68 -12.09 6.52
N PHE A 95 4.59 -12.01 7.48
CA PHE A 95 4.35 -12.52 8.83
C PHE A 95 3.86 -11.41 9.76
N ARG A 96 2.53 -11.25 9.88
CA ARG A 96 1.87 -10.16 10.62
C ARG A 96 0.83 -10.67 11.65
N PRO A 97 1.23 -11.49 12.63
CA PRO A 97 0.28 -12.13 13.54
C PRO A 97 -0.50 -11.15 14.42
N VAL A 98 0.07 -10.00 14.82
CA VAL A 98 -0.63 -8.98 15.60
C VAL A 98 -1.75 -8.33 14.79
N SER A 99 -1.51 -8.06 13.50
CA SER A 99 -2.54 -7.55 12.61
C SER A 99 -3.61 -8.61 12.32
N SER A 100 -3.21 -9.86 12.11
CA SER A 100 -4.14 -10.98 11.95
C SER A 100 -5.05 -11.12 13.16
N LEU A 101 -4.49 -11.04 14.39
CA LEU A 101 -5.27 -11.05 15.62
C LEU A 101 -6.27 -9.90 15.70
N SER A 102 -5.91 -8.69 15.25
CA SER A 102 -6.81 -7.54 15.19
C SER A 102 -8.02 -7.79 14.28
N HIS A 103 -7.81 -8.42 13.10
CA HIS A 103 -8.89 -8.80 12.20
C HIS A 103 -9.71 -9.97 12.75
N TRP A 104 -9.07 -10.95 13.38
CA TRP A 104 -9.77 -12.07 14.01
C TRP A 104 -10.75 -11.57 15.10
N VAL A 105 -10.35 -10.57 15.90
CA VAL A 105 -11.24 -9.94 16.90
C VAL A 105 -12.44 -9.26 16.24
N ASP A 106 -12.26 -8.59 15.11
CA ASP A 106 -13.36 -7.99 14.35
C ASP A 106 -14.40 -9.05 13.95
N TYR A 107 -13.95 -10.14 13.35
CA TYR A 107 -14.83 -11.21 12.87
C TYR A 107 -15.43 -12.06 14.00
N LEU A 108 -14.76 -12.13 15.17
CA LEU A 108 -15.32 -12.76 16.34
C LEU A 108 -16.49 -11.97 16.95
N LEU A 109 -16.39 -10.63 16.95
CA LEU A 109 -17.33 -9.77 17.68
C LEU A 109 -18.46 -9.21 16.79
N TRP A 110 -18.16 -8.89 15.52
CA TRP A 110 -19.11 -8.26 14.58
C TRP A 110 -18.86 -8.64 13.12
N PRO A 111 -18.98 -9.94 12.75
CA PRO A 111 -18.57 -10.46 11.45
C PRO A 111 -19.29 -9.82 10.24
N GLU A 112 -20.52 -9.31 10.46
CA GLU A 112 -21.35 -8.73 9.41
C GLU A 112 -21.37 -7.18 9.41
N ASN A 113 -20.51 -6.55 10.24
CA ASN A 113 -20.57 -5.10 10.39
C ASN A 113 -19.24 -4.39 10.06
N PRO A 114 -18.91 -4.15 8.80
CA PRO A 114 -17.70 -3.44 8.40
C PRO A 114 -17.56 -2.04 9.02
N LEU A 115 -18.68 -1.34 9.30
CA LEU A 115 -18.65 -0.02 9.93
C LEU A 115 -17.95 -0.07 11.29
N VAL A 116 -18.24 -1.08 12.13
CA VAL A 116 -17.59 -1.24 13.43
C VAL A 116 -16.13 -1.64 13.27
N MET A 117 -15.79 -2.45 12.26
CA MET A 117 -14.40 -2.78 11.92
C MET A 117 -13.61 -1.51 11.53
N HIS A 118 -14.20 -0.61 10.74
CA HIS A 118 -13.60 0.69 10.42
C HIS A 118 -13.50 1.60 11.66
N ALA A 119 -14.48 1.58 12.55
CA ALA A 119 -14.41 2.32 13.82
C ALA A 119 -13.21 1.85 14.66
N GLN A 120 -12.91 0.55 14.69
CA GLN A 120 -11.68 0.04 15.32
C GLN A 120 -10.42 0.59 14.64
N SER A 121 -10.38 0.69 13.31
CA SER A 121 -9.24 1.30 12.59
C SER A 121 -9.08 2.78 12.95
N LEU A 122 -10.19 3.52 13.09
CA LEU A 122 -10.15 4.93 13.53
C LEU A 122 -9.68 5.09 14.98
N LEU A 123 -9.97 4.13 15.87
CA LEU A 123 -9.41 4.13 17.24
C LEU A 123 -7.88 3.95 17.21
N TRP A 124 -7.36 3.06 16.37
CA TRP A 124 -5.91 2.92 16.17
C TRP A 124 -5.29 4.18 15.58
N TYR A 125 -5.98 4.82 14.63
CA TYR A 125 -5.54 6.10 14.07
C TYR A 125 -5.55 7.23 15.11
N ALA A 126 -6.59 7.33 15.93
CA ALA A 126 -6.67 8.28 17.04
C ALA A 126 -5.50 8.10 18.02
N LEU A 127 -5.20 6.86 18.38
CA LEU A 127 -4.08 6.51 19.25
C LEU A 127 -2.74 6.90 18.60
N LEU A 128 -2.56 6.63 17.31
CA LEU A 128 -1.37 7.03 16.54
C LEU A 128 -1.13 8.54 16.62
N VAL A 129 -2.14 9.34 16.30
CA VAL A 129 -2.04 10.82 16.32
C VAL A 129 -1.78 11.34 17.74
N GLY A 130 -2.43 10.75 18.76
CA GLY A 130 -2.20 11.10 20.16
C GLY A 130 -0.76 10.80 20.60
N LEU A 131 -0.23 9.64 20.25
CA LEU A 131 1.16 9.24 20.55
C LEU A 131 2.18 10.11 19.79
N ALA A 132 1.94 10.44 18.53
CA ALA A 132 2.78 11.35 17.77
C ALA A 132 2.81 12.74 18.40
N SER A 133 1.66 13.28 18.77
CA SER A 133 1.56 14.58 19.46
C SER A 133 2.30 14.57 20.80
N LEU A 134 2.19 13.47 21.55
CA LEU A 134 2.94 13.27 22.79
C LEU A 134 4.44 13.20 22.53
N LEU A 135 4.88 12.47 21.51
CA LEU A 135 6.30 12.32 21.14
C LEU A 135 6.93 13.68 20.77
N TYR A 136 6.25 14.47 19.91
CA TYR A 136 6.73 15.82 19.58
C TYR A 136 6.91 16.68 20.82
N ARG A 137 5.95 16.66 21.75
CA ARG A 137 6.06 17.39 23.02
C ARG A 137 7.17 16.88 23.92
N ARG A 138 7.43 15.58 23.94
CA ARG A 138 8.52 15.01 24.77
C ARG A 138 9.89 15.36 24.23
N ILE A 139 10.06 15.43 22.93
CA ILE A 139 11.35 15.73 22.28
C ILE A 139 11.59 17.23 22.12
N MET A 140 10.57 17.99 21.72
CA MET A 140 10.68 19.43 21.41
C MET A 140 10.19 20.35 22.55
N GLY A 141 9.72 19.77 23.66
CA GLY A 141 9.08 20.51 24.75
C GLY A 141 7.64 20.94 24.41
N VAL A 142 6.97 21.59 25.36
CA VAL A 142 5.63 22.18 25.14
C VAL A 142 5.80 23.52 24.41
N THR A 143 6.15 23.45 23.14
CA THR A 143 6.43 24.61 22.28
C THR A 143 5.42 24.68 21.13
N TRP A 144 5.28 25.85 20.54
CA TRP A 144 4.44 26.03 19.36
C TRP A 144 4.95 25.21 18.15
N ALA A 145 6.26 24.96 18.07
CA ALA A 145 6.84 24.11 17.02
C ALA A 145 6.42 22.62 17.21
N ALA A 146 6.44 22.11 18.43
CA ALA A 146 5.92 20.78 18.73
C ALA A 146 4.43 20.66 18.38
N GLY A 147 3.66 21.69 18.65
CA GLY A 147 2.24 21.75 18.28
C GLY A 147 2.02 21.83 16.78
N LEU A 148 2.86 22.57 16.05
CA LEU A 148 2.80 22.64 14.59
C LEU A 148 3.10 21.27 13.96
N ALA A 149 4.14 20.57 14.43
CA ALA A 149 4.46 19.21 13.99
C ALA A 149 3.29 18.26 14.24
N ALA A 150 2.70 18.32 15.43
CA ALA A 150 1.54 17.48 15.79
C ALA A 150 0.31 17.78 14.91
N LEU A 151 0.05 19.05 14.63
CA LEU A 151 -1.07 19.44 13.76
C LEU A 151 -0.85 18.96 12.32
N PHE A 152 0.31 19.21 11.72
CA PHE A 152 0.60 18.78 10.36
C PHE A 152 0.57 17.26 10.22
N TYR A 153 1.11 16.51 11.19
CA TYR A 153 1.01 15.05 11.20
C TYR A 153 -0.44 14.56 11.32
N ALA A 154 -1.26 15.21 12.15
CA ALA A 154 -2.64 14.82 12.37
C ALA A 154 -3.52 14.97 11.13
N VAL A 155 -3.20 15.93 10.25
CA VAL A 155 -3.99 16.24 9.05
C VAL A 155 -3.32 15.82 7.75
N ASP A 156 -2.24 15.06 7.80
CA ASP A 156 -1.49 14.57 6.65
C ASP A 156 -2.38 13.64 5.81
N ASP A 157 -2.59 13.94 4.55
CA ASP A 157 -3.46 13.19 3.64
C ASP A 157 -2.93 11.80 3.29
N ALA A 158 -1.63 11.55 3.49
CA ALA A 158 -1.03 10.23 3.40
C ALA A 158 -1.63 9.22 4.40
N HIS A 159 -2.27 9.69 5.47
CA HIS A 159 -2.92 8.86 6.49
C HIS A 159 -4.30 8.33 6.06
N GLY A 160 -4.93 8.91 5.03
CA GLY A 160 -6.29 8.56 4.63
C GLY A 160 -6.43 7.09 4.24
N PHE A 161 -5.54 6.58 3.42
CA PHE A 161 -5.57 5.19 2.97
C PHE A 161 -5.38 4.18 4.13
N PRO A 162 -4.37 4.32 5.02
CA PRO A 162 -4.24 3.47 6.21
C PRO A 162 -5.43 3.53 7.17
N ALA A 163 -6.08 4.69 7.30
CA ALA A 163 -7.27 4.84 8.15
C ALA A 163 -8.53 4.24 7.51
N GLY A 164 -8.63 4.30 6.17
CA GLY A 164 -9.83 3.91 5.42
C GLY A 164 -9.83 2.48 4.86
N TRP A 165 -8.76 1.71 4.96
CA TRP A 165 -8.66 0.34 4.46
C TRP A 165 -8.37 -0.65 5.59
N LEU A 166 -9.25 -1.63 5.79
CA LEU A 166 -9.13 -2.58 6.90
C LEU A 166 -7.83 -3.39 6.83
N ALA A 167 -7.50 -4.01 5.71
CA ALA A 167 -6.26 -4.78 5.54
C ALA A 167 -5.00 -3.93 5.75
N ASN A 168 -5.08 -2.60 5.56
CA ASN A 168 -3.96 -1.70 5.80
C ASN A 168 -3.85 -1.21 7.27
N ARG A 169 -4.73 -1.66 8.18
CA ARG A 169 -4.61 -1.43 9.63
C ARG A 169 -3.25 -1.88 10.17
N ASN A 170 -2.62 -2.84 9.53
CA ASN A 170 -1.26 -3.29 9.84
C ASN A 170 -0.25 -2.12 9.94
N ALA A 171 -0.36 -1.11 9.08
CA ALA A 171 0.51 0.06 9.10
C ALA A 171 0.24 0.96 10.32
N LEU A 172 -1.04 1.11 10.71
CA LEU A 172 -1.42 1.85 11.93
C LEU A 172 -0.89 1.16 13.17
N LEU A 173 -1.11 -0.15 13.29
CA LEU A 173 -0.62 -0.96 14.42
C LEU A 173 0.91 -0.91 14.52
N ALA A 174 1.62 -1.12 13.41
CA ALA A 174 3.07 -1.04 13.38
C ALA A 174 3.58 0.33 13.84
N CYS A 175 2.93 1.41 13.40
CA CYS A 175 3.31 2.76 13.77
C CYS A 175 2.97 3.07 15.25
N VAL A 176 1.81 2.66 15.75
CA VAL A 176 1.42 2.81 17.15
C VAL A 176 2.44 2.15 18.08
N PHE A 177 2.72 0.86 17.87
CA PHE A 177 3.71 0.14 18.69
C PHE A 177 5.13 0.71 18.52
N GLY A 178 5.49 1.14 17.33
CA GLY A 178 6.75 1.84 17.08
C GLY A 178 6.86 3.16 17.86
N LEU A 179 5.81 3.97 17.92
CA LEU A 179 5.79 5.20 18.73
C LEU A 179 5.83 4.93 20.23
N VAL A 180 5.12 3.90 20.71
CA VAL A 180 5.22 3.46 22.11
C VAL A 180 6.65 3.00 22.43
N CYS A 181 7.29 2.26 21.52
CA CYS A 181 8.70 1.89 21.65
C CYS A 181 9.60 3.11 21.84
N LEU A 182 9.49 4.12 20.95
CA LEU A 182 10.31 5.33 21.01
C LEU A 182 10.04 6.19 22.25
N LEU A 183 8.78 6.30 22.67
CA LEU A 183 8.39 6.99 23.91
C LEU A 183 8.94 6.27 25.15
N ALA A 184 8.85 4.93 25.21
CA ALA A 184 9.40 4.12 26.29
C ALA A 184 10.92 4.22 26.34
N HIS A 185 11.61 4.17 25.17
CA HIS A 185 13.05 4.40 25.07
C HIS A 185 13.42 5.79 25.57
N HIS A 186 12.72 6.85 25.12
CA HIS A 186 12.94 8.21 25.60
C HIS A 186 12.79 8.32 27.12
N ARG A 187 11.73 7.74 27.69
CA ARG A 187 11.50 7.75 29.14
C ARG A 187 12.61 6.98 29.90
N TRP A 188 13.03 5.83 29.38
CA TRP A 188 14.13 5.06 29.94
C TRP A 188 15.42 5.87 29.98
N ARG A 189 15.79 6.51 28.88
CA ARG A 189 17.08 7.24 28.77
C ARG A 189 17.08 8.60 29.49
N GLN A 190 15.93 9.24 29.65
CA GLN A 190 15.82 10.56 30.28
C GLN A 190 15.45 10.53 31.78
N LYS A 191 14.69 9.53 32.22
CA LYS A 191 14.11 9.49 33.58
C LYS A 191 14.54 8.28 34.41
N ALA A 192 15.59 7.54 33.98
CA ALA A 192 16.05 6.32 34.64
C ALA A 192 14.94 5.29 34.90
N TRP A 193 13.94 5.22 34.02
CA TRP A 193 12.85 4.24 34.12
C TRP A 193 13.32 2.89 33.56
N ASN A 194 14.00 2.09 34.40
CA ASN A 194 14.68 0.85 33.97
C ASN A 194 13.78 -0.17 33.31
N THR A 195 12.48 -0.24 33.67
CA THR A 195 11.48 -1.09 32.99
C THR A 195 11.40 -0.78 31.49
N GLY A 196 11.72 0.45 31.07
CA GLY A 196 11.78 0.85 29.67
C GLY A 196 12.78 0.06 28.84
N ALA A 197 13.84 -0.49 29.47
CA ALA A 197 14.81 -1.37 28.82
C ALA A 197 14.18 -2.69 28.30
N VAL A 198 13.03 -3.10 28.86
CA VAL A 198 12.25 -4.28 28.43
C VAL A 198 11.04 -3.86 27.60
N VAL A 199 10.28 -2.87 28.08
CA VAL A 199 9.04 -2.43 27.40
C VAL A 199 9.31 -1.92 25.99
N ALA A 200 10.38 -1.13 25.78
CA ALA A 200 10.66 -0.58 24.45
C ALA A 200 11.01 -1.65 23.41
N PRO A 201 11.92 -2.63 23.66
CA PRO A 201 12.15 -3.73 22.74
C PRO A 201 10.92 -4.62 22.50
N LEU A 202 10.09 -4.88 23.53
CA LEU A 202 8.83 -5.60 23.35
C LEU A 202 7.87 -4.86 22.41
N CYS A 203 7.78 -3.53 22.54
CA CYS A 203 6.97 -2.73 21.60
C CYS A 203 7.57 -2.71 20.18
N LEU A 204 8.90 -2.78 20.02
CA LEU A 204 9.51 -3.00 18.71
C LEU A 204 9.08 -4.35 18.13
N ALA A 205 9.11 -5.43 18.94
CA ALA A 205 8.65 -6.74 18.48
C ALA A 205 7.18 -6.70 18.04
N LEU A 206 6.29 -6.07 18.83
CA LEU A 206 4.88 -5.90 18.45
C LEU A 206 4.71 -5.06 17.18
N SER A 207 5.54 -4.02 16.97
CA SER A 207 5.56 -3.22 15.75
C SER A 207 5.91 -4.07 14.52
N LEU A 208 6.96 -4.89 14.61
CA LEU A 208 7.40 -5.80 13.55
C LEU A 208 6.41 -6.93 13.26
N LEU A 209 5.77 -7.47 14.32
CA LEU A 209 4.72 -8.48 14.20
C LEU A 209 3.38 -7.91 13.72
N SER A 210 3.25 -6.59 13.69
CA SER A 210 2.12 -5.91 13.05
C SER A 210 2.36 -5.68 11.55
N GLY A 211 3.60 -5.39 11.15
CA GLY A 211 3.97 -5.18 9.76
C GLY A 211 5.44 -4.79 9.60
N GLU A 212 6.02 -5.11 8.45
CA GLU A 212 7.42 -4.84 8.10
C GLU A 212 7.77 -3.34 8.15
N ALA A 213 6.76 -2.46 8.02
CA ALA A 213 6.91 -1.02 8.20
C ALA A 213 7.49 -0.65 9.58
N GLY A 214 7.29 -1.52 10.59
CA GLY A 214 7.89 -1.38 11.93
C GLY A 214 9.42 -1.28 11.95
N LEU A 215 10.11 -1.77 10.91
CA LEU A 215 11.55 -1.58 10.72
C LEU A 215 11.97 -0.11 10.73
N ALA A 216 11.09 0.79 10.28
CA ALA A 216 11.37 2.22 10.19
C ALA A 216 11.69 2.86 11.55
N ILE A 217 11.11 2.34 12.66
CA ILE A 217 11.36 2.90 13.99
C ILE A 217 12.83 2.72 14.43
N SER A 218 13.52 1.72 13.89
CA SER A 218 14.94 1.49 14.16
C SER A 218 15.81 2.67 13.72
N GLY A 219 15.41 3.36 12.64
CA GLY A 219 16.05 4.61 12.20
C GLY A 219 15.92 5.73 13.23
N TYR A 220 14.76 5.86 13.88
CA TYR A 220 14.55 6.84 14.95
C TYR A 220 15.29 6.47 16.23
N LEU A 221 15.38 5.20 16.59
CA LEU A 221 16.18 4.74 17.74
C LEU A 221 17.68 5.04 17.54
N LEU A 222 18.19 4.77 16.33
CA LEU A 222 19.57 5.10 15.95
C LEU A 222 19.80 6.63 15.98
N ALA A 223 18.90 7.40 15.36
CA ALA A 223 18.95 8.85 15.37
C ALA A 223 18.89 9.41 16.80
N TYR A 224 18.10 8.78 17.69
CA TYR A 224 18.03 9.16 19.10
C TYR A 224 19.37 8.97 19.79
N ALA A 225 19.98 7.81 19.66
CA ALA A 225 21.30 7.52 20.25
C ALA A 225 22.40 8.48 19.75
N ILE A 226 22.34 8.87 18.45
CA ILE A 226 23.34 9.78 17.86
C ILE A 226 23.13 11.22 18.33
N PHE A 227 21.90 11.75 18.26
CA PHE A 227 21.63 13.18 18.37
C PHE A 227 21.02 13.62 19.68
N LEU A 228 20.18 12.80 20.34
CA LEU A 228 19.45 13.22 21.53
C LEU A 228 20.05 12.72 22.84
N GLU A 229 20.70 11.57 22.83
CA GLU A 229 21.33 11.01 24.01
C GLU A 229 22.64 11.75 24.35
N ARG A 230 22.84 12.07 25.65
CA ARG A 230 24.00 12.84 26.14
C ARG A 230 24.98 12.00 26.95
N THR A 231 24.83 10.68 26.95
CA THR A 231 25.70 9.75 27.67
C THR A 231 26.95 9.40 26.85
N SER A 232 27.86 8.57 27.40
CA SER A 232 29.03 8.09 26.68
C SER A 232 28.65 7.26 25.44
N LEU A 233 29.52 7.23 24.44
CA LEU A 233 29.28 6.45 23.21
C LEU A 233 28.98 4.98 23.52
N ARG A 234 29.72 4.37 24.48
CA ARG A 234 29.49 3.00 24.94
C ARG A 234 28.07 2.84 25.47
N ALA A 235 27.59 3.73 26.33
CA ALA A 235 26.23 3.66 26.89
C ALA A 235 25.15 3.84 25.83
N ARG A 236 25.39 4.64 24.79
CA ARG A 236 24.45 4.78 23.64
C ARG A 236 24.39 3.51 22.82
N MET A 237 25.54 2.91 22.51
CA MET A 237 25.59 1.66 21.74
C MET A 237 24.98 0.49 22.51
N THR A 238 25.29 0.36 23.81
CA THR A 238 24.70 -0.70 24.65
C THR A 238 23.18 -0.55 24.77
N SER A 239 22.64 0.66 24.74
CA SER A 239 21.19 0.89 24.77
C SER A 239 20.47 0.39 23.50
N LEU A 240 21.16 0.21 22.40
CA LEU A 240 20.62 -0.32 21.15
C LEU A 240 20.65 -1.85 21.06
N ILE A 241 21.45 -2.53 21.90
CA ILE A 241 21.60 -4.00 21.85
C ILE A 241 20.26 -4.75 21.93
N PRO A 242 19.32 -4.43 22.86
CA PRO A 242 18.05 -5.13 22.93
C PRO A 242 17.23 -5.05 21.62
N TYR A 243 17.31 -3.93 20.91
CA TYR A 243 16.62 -3.76 19.63
C TYR A 243 17.28 -4.57 18.51
N VAL A 244 18.61 -4.61 18.48
CA VAL A 244 19.36 -5.46 17.51
C VAL A 244 19.01 -6.94 17.73
N ILE A 245 18.88 -7.38 18.99
CA ILE A 245 18.45 -8.74 19.31
C ILE A 245 17.04 -9.01 18.77
N VAL A 246 16.09 -8.11 19.00
CA VAL A 246 14.71 -8.24 18.47
C VAL A 246 14.69 -8.29 16.95
N LEU A 247 15.43 -7.39 16.29
CA LEU A 247 15.54 -7.36 14.82
C LEU A 247 16.13 -8.66 14.27
N PHE A 248 17.18 -9.16 14.91
CA PHE A 248 17.83 -10.43 14.52
C PHE A 248 16.86 -11.61 14.63
N PHE A 249 16.18 -11.78 15.75
CA PHE A 249 15.23 -12.87 15.93
C PHE A 249 14.02 -12.75 15.01
N TRP A 250 13.51 -11.53 14.79
CA TRP A 250 12.44 -11.31 13.83
C TRP A 250 12.88 -11.67 12.40
N ALA A 251 14.06 -11.25 11.97
CA ALA A 251 14.58 -11.57 10.65
C ALA A 251 14.82 -13.08 10.50
N LEU A 252 15.35 -13.73 11.54
CA LEU A 252 15.55 -15.19 11.57
C LEU A 252 14.22 -15.94 11.40
N VAL A 253 13.20 -15.59 12.19
CA VAL A 253 11.85 -16.18 12.09
C VAL A 253 11.26 -15.92 10.71
N TYR A 254 11.36 -14.69 10.18
CA TYR A 254 10.87 -14.30 8.86
C TYR A 254 11.51 -15.16 7.75
N MET A 255 12.82 -15.40 7.82
CA MET A 255 13.54 -16.26 6.87
C MET A 255 13.18 -17.75 7.03
N LEU A 256 13.10 -18.26 8.28
CA LEU A 256 12.75 -19.66 8.54
C LEU A 256 11.33 -20.03 8.08
N LEU A 257 10.38 -19.09 8.21
CA LEU A 257 9.03 -19.25 7.69
C LEU A 257 8.94 -19.14 6.16
N GLY A 258 10.02 -18.73 5.50
CA GLY A 258 10.05 -18.52 4.05
C GLY A 258 9.24 -17.29 3.59
N CYS A 259 9.07 -16.30 4.47
CA CYS A 259 8.40 -15.06 4.14
C CYS A 259 9.14 -14.27 3.05
N GLY A 260 8.45 -13.36 2.40
CA GLY A 260 8.97 -12.51 1.34
C GLY A 260 8.05 -12.45 0.13
N ILE A 261 8.53 -11.80 -0.92
CA ILE A 261 7.79 -11.52 -2.14
C ILE A 261 8.63 -11.97 -3.33
N GLU A 262 7.96 -12.57 -4.33
CA GLU A 262 8.57 -12.99 -5.59
C GLU A 262 7.48 -12.98 -6.68
N GLY A 263 7.84 -12.60 -7.92
CA GLY A 263 6.89 -12.59 -9.04
C GLY A 263 5.87 -11.44 -9.02
N MET A 264 6.09 -10.41 -8.19
CA MET A 264 5.26 -9.20 -8.16
C MET A 264 6.02 -8.01 -8.74
N ALA A 265 5.38 -7.26 -9.65
CA ALA A 265 6.05 -6.19 -10.39
C ALA A 265 6.45 -4.97 -9.54
N PHE A 266 5.73 -4.71 -8.43
CA PHE A 266 5.93 -3.51 -7.60
C PHE A 266 6.79 -3.72 -6.38
N TYR A 267 6.97 -4.98 -5.99
CA TYR A 267 7.70 -5.34 -4.81
C TYR A 267 9.08 -5.86 -5.20
N THR A 268 10.05 -5.63 -4.34
CA THR A 268 11.43 -6.12 -4.52
C THR A 268 11.91 -6.61 -3.17
N ASP A 269 12.28 -7.88 -3.09
CA ASP A 269 12.75 -8.47 -1.83
C ASP A 269 14.18 -7.99 -1.54
N PRO A 270 14.42 -7.23 -0.45
CA PRO A 270 15.76 -6.68 -0.14
C PRO A 270 16.83 -7.75 0.08
N VAL A 271 16.43 -8.95 0.50
CA VAL A 271 17.36 -10.05 0.82
C VAL A 271 17.66 -10.90 -0.40
N ARG A 272 16.62 -11.27 -1.17
CA ARG A 272 16.77 -12.14 -2.35
C ARG A 272 17.18 -11.39 -3.60
N GLU A 273 16.75 -10.12 -3.72
CA GLU A 273 16.97 -9.25 -4.87
C GLU A 273 17.73 -7.98 -4.45
N THR A 274 18.86 -8.14 -3.71
CA THR A 274 19.59 -7.03 -3.09
C THR A 274 19.98 -5.93 -4.09
N LEU A 275 20.53 -6.29 -5.27
CA LEU A 275 20.95 -5.30 -6.26
C LEU A 275 19.74 -4.58 -6.91
N PRO A 276 18.70 -5.28 -7.38
CA PRO A 276 17.45 -4.65 -7.81
C PRO A 276 16.85 -3.74 -6.73
N TYR A 277 16.84 -4.17 -5.47
CA TYR A 277 16.36 -3.34 -4.37
C TYR A 277 17.18 -2.05 -4.20
N LEU A 278 18.51 -2.11 -4.24
CA LEU A 278 19.35 -0.91 -4.14
C LEU A 278 19.08 0.06 -5.30
N LEU A 279 18.92 -0.43 -6.51
CA LEU A 279 18.54 0.40 -7.66
C LEU A 279 17.18 1.05 -7.45
N LYS A 280 16.20 0.28 -6.96
CA LYS A 280 14.87 0.82 -6.61
C LYS A 280 14.90 1.81 -5.45
N LEU A 281 15.77 1.62 -4.49
CA LEU A 281 15.97 2.59 -3.40
C LEU A 281 16.43 3.95 -3.95
N PHE A 282 17.44 3.99 -4.83
CA PHE A 282 17.91 5.24 -5.45
C PHE A 282 16.83 5.88 -6.34
N GLU A 283 16.07 5.07 -7.05
CA GLU A 283 14.97 5.50 -7.90
C GLU A 283 13.82 6.11 -7.09
N ARG A 284 13.43 5.46 -5.97
CA ARG A 284 12.24 5.80 -5.17
C ARG A 284 12.50 6.81 -4.07
N PHE A 285 13.73 6.92 -3.59
CA PHE A 285 14.11 7.86 -2.52
C PHE A 285 13.67 9.31 -2.82
N PRO A 286 14.00 9.92 -3.99
CA PRO A 286 13.59 11.27 -4.29
C PRO A 286 12.07 11.40 -4.46
N VAL A 287 11.39 10.36 -4.92
CA VAL A 287 9.94 10.32 -5.07
C VAL A 287 9.24 10.40 -3.70
N PHE A 288 9.72 9.64 -2.71
CA PHE A 288 9.19 9.69 -1.35
C PHE A 288 9.44 11.05 -0.68
N ILE A 289 10.63 11.65 -0.87
CA ILE A 289 10.94 12.99 -0.35
C ILE A 289 10.01 14.03 -0.97
N LEU A 290 9.80 13.99 -2.28
CA LEU A 290 8.88 14.89 -2.98
C LEU A 290 7.45 14.75 -2.47
N GLY A 291 6.91 13.52 -2.49
CA GLY A 291 5.51 13.27 -2.12
C GLY A 291 5.19 13.55 -0.65
N GLN A 292 6.18 13.39 0.26
CA GLN A 292 5.96 13.69 1.68
C GLN A 292 6.08 15.19 2.02
N LEU A 293 6.98 15.91 1.37
CA LEU A 293 7.28 17.31 1.73
C LEU A 293 6.63 18.33 0.79
N ALA A 294 6.14 17.88 -0.38
CA ALA A 294 5.58 18.76 -1.40
C ALA A 294 4.44 18.06 -2.19
N PHE A 295 4.36 18.35 -3.48
CA PHE A 295 3.38 17.84 -4.42
C PHE A 295 4.11 17.52 -5.76
N PRO A 296 3.70 16.52 -6.52
CA PRO A 296 2.49 15.67 -6.38
C PRO A 296 2.67 14.51 -5.40
N PRO A 297 1.56 13.85 -4.96
CA PRO A 297 1.58 12.67 -4.10
C PRO A 297 2.38 11.50 -4.71
N VAL A 298 2.89 10.61 -3.85
CA VAL A 298 3.75 9.47 -4.25
C VAL A 298 3.07 8.56 -5.27
N VAL A 299 1.76 8.38 -5.18
CA VAL A 299 0.98 7.53 -6.10
C VAL A 299 1.12 7.94 -7.57
N TYR A 300 1.42 9.21 -7.86
CA TYR A 300 1.69 9.69 -9.23
C TYR A 300 2.90 9.04 -9.88
N TYR A 301 3.82 8.47 -9.10
CA TYR A 301 4.92 7.67 -9.63
C TYR A 301 4.42 6.51 -10.50
N THR A 302 3.28 5.92 -10.18
CA THR A 302 2.63 4.85 -10.94
C THR A 302 2.26 5.29 -12.37
N LEU A 303 1.86 6.54 -12.53
CA LEU A 303 1.42 7.10 -13.83
C LEU A 303 2.55 7.77 -14.60
N ARG A 304 3.47 8.44 -13.90
CA ARG A 304 4.53 9.28 -14.48
C ARG A 304 5.87 9.07 -13.77
N PRO A 305 6.47 7.86 -13.82
CA PRO A 305 7.68 7.53 -13.05
C PRO A 305 8.85 8.45 -13.33
N ALA A 306 9.20 8.69 -14.59
CA ALA A 306 10.33 9.55 -14.97
C ALA A 306 10.14 11.00 -14.49
N MET A 307 8.94 11.56 -14.62
CA MET A 307 8.62 12.89 -14.13
C MET A 307 8.83 12.97 -12.61
N MET A 308 8.30 12.01 -11.86
CA MET A 308 8.41 11.96 -10.40
C MET A 308 9.86 11.82 -9.93
N GLN A 309 10.68 11.05 -10.64
CA GLN A 309 12.10 10.88 -10.34
C GLN A 309 12.89 12.16 -10.54
N TRP A 310 12.78 12.79 -11.73
CA TRP A 310 13.53 14.00 -12.03
C TRP A 310 13.09 15.18 -11.17
N THR A 311 11.78 15.39 -11.01
CA THR A 311 11.28 16.46 -10.12
C THR A 311 11.65 16.20 -8.68
N GLY A 312 11.59 14.95 -8.22
CA GLY A 312 12.02 14.54 -6.88
C GLY A 312 13.50 14.77 -6.64
N LEU A 313 14.37 14.47 -7.62
CA LEU A 313 15.80 14.69 -7.50
C LEU A 313 16.14 16.18 -7.39
N LEU A 314 15.54 17.02 -8.22
CA LEU A 314 15.67 18.47 -8.14
C LEU A 314 15.17 19.00 -6.78
N PHE A 315 14.04 18.46 -6.31
CA PHE A 315 13.48 18.85 -5.02
C PHE A 315 14.36 18.41 -3.84
N CYS A 316 15.03 17.27 -3.91
CA CYS A 316 16.02 16.86 -2.90
C CYS A 316 17.16 17.87 -2.80
N GLY A 317 17.67 18.38 -3.93
CA GLY A 317 18.65 19.47 -3.95
C GLY A 317 18.14 20.74 -3.24
N LEU A 318 16.88 21.11 -3.52
CA LEU A 318 16.22 22.23 -2.85
C LEU A 318 16.04 21.99 -1.33
N CYS A 319 15.65 20.77 -0.92
CA CYS A 319 15.53 20.38 0.49
C CYS A 319 16.87 20.54 1.23
N VAL A 320 17.99 20.17 0.60
CA VAL A 320 19.32 20.40 1.20
C VAL A 320 19.53 21.89 1.47
N LEU A 321 19.24 22.75 0.51
CA LEU A 321 19.39 24.22 0.69
C LEU A 321 18.47 24.77 1.78
N ILE A 322 17.22 24.31 1.84
CA ILE A 322 16.23 24.77 2.83
C ILE A 322 16.59 24.31 4.24
N PHE A 323 16.93 23.04 4.43
CA PHE A 323 17.08 22.45 5.75
C PHE A 323 18.51 22.46 6.28
N LEU A 324 19.55 22.63 5.45
CA LEU A 324 20.95 22.65 5.88
C LEU A 324 21.24 23.66 6.99
N PRO A 325 20.71 24.90 6.96
CA PRO A 325 20.97 25.89 8.04
C PRO A 325 20.47 25.43 9.41
N VAL A 326 19.30 24.77 9.48
CA VAL A 326 18.77 24.26 10.74
C VAL A 326 19.47 22.95 11.13
N LEU A 327 19.76 22.07 10.19
CA LEU A 327 20.48 20.81 10.44
C LEU A 327 21.89 21.05 11.00
N ARG A 328 22.58 22.13 10.60
CA ARG A 328 23.90 22.48 11.16
C ARG A 328 23.83 22.91 12.61
N ARG A 329 22.70 23.43 13.09
CA ARG A 329 22.57 24.09 14.39
C ARG A 329 21.72 23.33 15.40
N ASP A 330 20.74 22.55 14.95
CA ASP A 330 19.74 21.93 15.80
C ASP A 330 19.87 20.40 15.78
N ARG A 331 20.13 19.80 16.93
CA ARG A 331 20.23 18.35 17.11
C ARG A 331 18.87 17.67 16.98
N ILE A 332 17.78 18.35 17.35
CA ILE A 332 16.42 17.82 17.21
C ILE A 332 16.05 17.75 15.73
N ALA A 333 16.41 18.77 14.93
CA ALA A 333 16.22 18.73 13.48
C ALA A 333 16.98 17.57 12.83
N ARG A 334 18.24 17.30 13.27
CA ARG A 334 19.03 16.15 12.80
C ARG A 334 18.37 14.82 13.15
N PHE A 335 17.81 14.70 14.35
CA PHE A 335 17.07 13.53 14.79
C PHE A 335 15.89 13.25 13.86
N TRP A 336 15.03 14.24 13.59
CA TRP A 336 13.88 14.08 12.71
C TRP A 336 14.28 13.78 11.27
N ALA A 337 15.27 14.49 10.73
CA ALA A 337 15.76 14.26 9.36
C ALA A 337 16.35 12.87 9.16
N THR A 338 17.14 12.37 10.13
CA THR A 338 17.76 11.05 10.05
C THR A 338 16.70 9.95 10.20
N GLY A 339 15.76 10.09 11.15
CA GLY A 339 14.65 9.16 11.30
C GLY A 339 13.79 9.09 10.03
N MET A 340 13.45 10.23 9.43
CA MET A 340 12.76 10.35 8.16
C MET A 340 13.52 9.61 7.04
N GLY A 341 14.80 9.93 6.87
CA GLY A 341 15.63 9.38 5.80
C GLY A 341 15.78 7.85 5.88
N ILE A 342 16.03 7.30 7.09
CA ILE A 342 16.17 5.85 7.29
C ILE A 342 14.83 5.13 7.13
N SER A 343 13.71 5.77 7.47
CA SER A 343 12.37 5.18 7.28
C SER A 343 12.01 4.94 5.81
N ILE A 344 12.74 5.54 4.86
CA ILE A 344 12.57 5.28 3.42
C ILE A 344 13.07 3.87 3.04
N LEU A 345 14.02 3.30 3.77
CA LEU A 345 14.58 1.98 3.44
C LEU A 345 13.48 0.90 3.34
N PRO A 346 12.68 0.59 4.36
CA PRO A 346 11.67 -0.46 4.23
C PRO A 346 10.58 -0.15 3.21
N ILE A 347 10.19 1.10 3.04
CA ILE A 347 9.13 1.47 2.08
C ILE A 347 9.60 1.45 0.62
N SER A 348 10.92 1.48 0.38
CA SER A 348 11.47 1.34 -0.98
C SER A 348 11.36 -0.09 -1.53
N ALA A 349 11.11 -1.09 -0.69
CA ALA A 349 10.87 -2.48 -1.09
C ALA A 349 9.45 -2.69 -1.65
N VAL A 350 8.50 -1.79 -1.37
CA VAL A 350 7.07 -1.95 -1.67
C VAL A 350 6.59 -0.95 -2.72
N TRP A 351 5.36 -1.13 -3.19
CA TRP A 351 4.74 -0.21 -4.13
C TRP A 351 4.80 1.24 -3.65
N PRO A 352 5.38 2.17 -4.44
CA PRO A 352 5.41 3.59 -4.09
C PRO A 352 3.99 4.17 -4.02
N HIS A 353 3.55 4.43 -2.81
CA HIS A 353 2.22 4.95 -2.51
C HIS A 353 2.26 5.76 -1.21
N ASP A 354 1.41 6.77 -1.09
CA ASP A 354 1.34 7.66 0.07
C ASP A 354 1.04 6.91 1.37
N ARG A 355 0.28 5.81 1.32
CA ARG A 355 -0.02 4.94 2.48
C ARG A 355 1.21 4.43 3.25
N ASN A 356 2.38 4.47 2.64
CA ASN A 356 3.63 4.00 3.24
C ASN A 356 4.33 5.09 4.07
N LEU A 357 3.83 6.33 4.07
CA LEU A 357 4.54 7.50 4.59
C LEU A 357 4.37 7.74 6.10
N LEU A 358 3.59 6.94 6.84
CA LEU A 358 3.29 7.15 8.26
C LEU A 358 4.55 7.42 9.12
N PHE A 359 5.58 6.58 9.03
CA PHE A 359 6.83 6.78 9.75
C PHE A 359 7.68 7.91 9.18
N MET A 360 7.69 8.06 7.85
CA MET A 360 8.42 9.14 7.20
C MET A 360 7.81 10.50 7.55
N GLY A 361 6.48 10.62 7.54
CA GLY A 361 5.72 11.81 7.91
C GLY A 361 6.02 12.28 9.32
N LEU A 362 6.23 11.35 10.27
CA LEU A 362 6.63 11.67 11.64
C LEU A 362 7.91 12.52 11.66
N GLY A 363 8.93 12.14 10.92
CA GLY A 363 10.18 12.91 10.83
C GLY A 363 10.04 14.19 10.01
N ALA A 364 9.28 14.13 8.91
CA ALA A 364 9.04 15.26 8.02
C ALA A 364 8.37 16.44 8.75
N MET A 365 7.28 16.18 9.48
CA MET A 365 6.56 17.23 10.21
C MET A 365 7.40 17.80 11.38
N GLY A 366 8.19 16.94 12.05
CA GLY A 366 9.16 17.39 13.06
C GLY A 366 10.25 18.28 12.48
N LEU A 367 10.80 17.92 11.31
CA LEU A 367 11.83 18.70 10.61
C LEU A 367 11.29 20.07 10.12
N ILE A 368 10.12 20.06 9.48
CA ILE A 368 9.43 21.30 9.04
C ILE A 368 9.22 22.22 10.24
N ALA A 369 8.71 21.71 11.35
CA ALA A 369 8.47 22.52 12.55
C ALA A 369 9.76 23.09 13.15
N CYS A 370 10.85 22.32 13.17
CA CYS A 370 12.18 22.81 13.57
C CYS A 370 12.65 23.94 12.64
N TRP A 371 12.44 23.79 11.33
CA TRP A 371 12.80 24.82 10.34
C TRP A 371 11.97 26.09 10.52
N PHE A 372 10.65 25.99 10.76
CA PHE A 372 9.79 27.13 11.08
C PHE A 372 10.29 27.85 12.34
N ASN A 373 10.62 27.09 13.39
CA ASN A 373 11.13 27.67 14.65
C ASN A 373 12.47 28.38 14.46
N HIS A 374 13.38 27.76 13.71
CA HIS A 374 14.68 28.37 13.38
C HIS A 374 14.50 29.66 12.59
N THR A 375 13.67 29.64 11.55
CA THR A 375 13.42 30.80 10.68
C THR A 375 12.75 31.95 11.45
N ALA A 376 11.84 31.63 12.37
CA ALA A 376 11.17 32.62 13.23
C ALA A 376 12.13 33.31 14.23
N GLY A 377 13.23 32.66 14.61
CA GLY A 377 14.26 33.22 15.50
C GLY A 377 15.29 34.10 14.80
N ILE A 378 15.28 34.20 13.47
CA ILE A 378 16.26 34.99 12.71
C ILE A 378 15.86 36.47 12.74
N ALA A 379 16.87 37.35 12.89
CA ALA A 379 16.68 38.79 12.78
C ALA A 379 16.46 39.21 11.31
N TRP A 380 15.20 39.29 10.91
CA TRP A 380 14.75 39.53 9.52
C TRP A 380 15.24 40.87 8.95
N ASN A 381 15.39 41.88 9.78
CA ASN A 381 15.89 43.21 9.40
C ASN A 381 17.35 43.21 8.93
N LYS A 382 18.14 42.19 9.38
CA LYS A 382 19.55 42.03 8.99
C LYS A 382 19.72 41.17 7.71
N LYS A 383 18.65 40.75 7.04
CA LYS A 383 18.68 39.90 5.88
C LYS A 383 18.31 40.64 4.59
N THR A 384 18.85 40.20 3.47
CA THR A 384 18.53 40.76 2.15
C THR A 384 17.05 40.64 1.84
N TYR A 385 16.56 41.53 0.98
CA TYR A 385 15.16 41.52 0.54
C TYR A 385 14.77 40.19 -0.11
N LEU A 386 15.60 39.69 -1.01
CA LEU A 386 15.38 38.40 -1.70
C LEU A 386 15.31 37.25 -0.70
N TRP A 387 16.20 37.17 0.27
CA TRP A 387 16.17 36.13 1.28
C TRP A 387 14.85 36.15 2.09
N ARG A 388 14.40 37.36 2.47
CA ARG A 388 13.14 37.52 3.21
C ARG A 388 11.92 37.02 2.41
N ILE A 389 11.86 37.38 1.12
CA ILE A 389 10.78 36.90 0.24
C ILE A 389 10.84 35.40 0.12
N SER A 390 11.99 34.80 -0.23
CA SER A 390 12.13 33.37 -0.40
C SER A 390 11.69 32.58 0.84
N MET A 391 12.11 33.01 2.04
CA MET A 391 11.73 32.34 3.29
C MET A 391 10.22 32.47 3.58
N ARG A 392 9.62 33.63 3.30
CA ARG A 392 8.17 33.83 3.44
C ARG A 392 7.39 32.95 2.46
N THR A 393 7.80 32.91 1.20
CA THR A 393 7.19 32.09 0.17
C THR A 393 7.24 30.61 0.56
N LEU A 394 8.40 30.10 1.01
CA LEU A 394 8.52 28.71 1.48
C LEU A 394 7.64 28.42 2.69
N MET A 395 7.57 29.34 3.67
CA MET A 395 6.67 29.18 4.82
C MET A 395 5.21 29.12 4.38
N VAL A 396 4.79 29.99 3.45
CA VAL A 396 3.43 29.99 2.91
C VAL A 396 3.15 28.70 2.14
N LEU A 397 4.08 28.23 1.31
CA LEU A 397 3.94 26.97 0.57
C LEU A 397 3.77 25.77 1.51
N PHE A 398 4.58 25.64 2.57
CA PHE A 398 4.42 24.56 3.54
C PHE A 398 3.08 24.67 4.30
N ILE A 399 2.61 25.88 4.62
CA ILE A 399 1.29 26.08 5.24
C ILE A 399 0.17 25.69 4.26
N ILE A 400 0.28 26.05 2.99
CA ILE A 400 -0.70 25.67 1.96
C ILE A 400 -0.73 24.16 1.81
N ILE A 401 0.43 23.51 1.67
CA ILE A 401 0.49 22.05 1.43
C ILE A 401 -0.01 21.30 2.67
N HIS A 402 0.59 21.50 3.84
CA HIS A 402 0.31 20.69 5.02
C HIS A 402 -0.80 21.24 5.92
N GLY A 403 -1.13 22.53 5.81
CA GLY A 403 -2.17 23.16 6.64
C GLY A 403 -3.49 23.44 5.93
N LEU A 404 -3.52 23.37 4.60
CA LEU A 404 -4.73 23.61 3.80
C LEU A 404 -5.05 22.45 2.87
N LEU A 405 -4.13 22.08 1.98
CA LEU A 405 -4.38 21.01 0.99
C LEU A 405 -4.50 19.65 1.66
N ALA A 406 -3.56 19.26 2.53
CA ALA A 406 -3.60 17.98 3.21
C ALA A 406 -4.90 17.75 4.00
N PRO A 407 -5.38 18.67 4.88
CA PRO A 407 -6.67 18.47 5.55
C PRO A 407 -7.89 18.49 4.62
N LEU A 408 -7.82 19.13 3.45
CA LEU A 408 -8.90 19.09 2.45
C LEU A 408 -8.91 17.77 1.68
N THR A 409 -7.77 17.16 1.44
CA THR A 409 -7.63 15.90 0.70
C THR A 409 -7.74 14.67 1.60
N LEU A 410 -7.43 14.77 2.90
CA LEU A 410 -7.51 13.65 3.85
C LEU A 410 -8.87 12.94 3.87
N PRO A 411 -10.04 13.63 3.93
CA PRO A 411 -11.33 12.96 3.82
C PRO A 411 -11.48 12.19 2.51
N ALA A 412 -11.07 12.79 1.39
CA ALA A 412 -11.17 12.16 0.07
C ALA A 412 -10.29 10.91 -0.04
N THR A 413 -9.03 10.99 0.44
CA THR A 413 -8.12 9.84 0.44
C THR A 413 -8.57 8.73 1.39
N SER A 414 -9.26 9.07 2.48
CA SER A 414 -9.82 8.08 3.42
C SER A 414 -11.03 7.33 2.86
N CYS A 415 -11.75 7.92 1.88
CA CYS A 415 -12.95 7.33 1.26
C CYS A 415 -12.74 6.84 -0.16
N ILE A 416 -11.52 6.92 -0.70
CA ILE A 416 -11.27 6.59 -2.10
C ILE A 416 -11.69 5.14 -2.44
N LEU A 417 -11.60 4.25 -1.47
CA LEU A 417 -11.96 2.83 -1.61
C LEU A 417 -13.47 2.61 -1.75
N THR A 418 -14.32 3.50 -1.23
CA THR A 418 -15.77 3.43 -1.41
C THR A 418 -16.15 3.44 -2.90
N ARG A 419 -15.52 4.33 -3.68
CA ARG A 419 -15.78 4.42 -5.13
C ARG A 419 -15.31 3.17 -5.85
N PHE A 420 -14.17 2.62 -5.43
CA PHE A 420 -13.66 1.37 -6.00
C PHE A 420 -14.59 0.20 -5.67
N TYR A 421 -15.03 0.07 -4.41
CA TYR A 421 -15.99 -0.94 -3.99
C TYR A 421 -17.28 -0.88 -4.82
N GLN A 422 -17.84 0.32 -4.99
CA GLN A 422 -19.05 0.51 -5.80
C GLN A 422 -18.89 0.04 -7.26
N LYS A 423 -17.75 0.31 -7.87
CA LYS A 423 -17.46 -0.19 -9.23
C LYS A 423 -17.37 -1.71 -9.28
N ILE A 424 -16.69 -2.34 -8.31
CA ILE A 424 -16.61 -3.81 -8.21
C ILE A 424 -17.98 -4.40 -7.97
N GLU A 425 -18.78 -3.81 -7.10
CA GLU A 425 -20.14 -4.25 -6.79
C GLU A 425 -21.04 -4.16 -8.03
N THR A 426 -21.00 -3.03 -8.74
CA THR A 426 -21.76 -2.84 -10.00
C THR A 426 -21.38 -3.90 -11.04
N ALA A 427 -20.08 -4.16 -11.22
CA ALA A 427 -19.61 -5.17 -12.15
C ALA A 427 -19.99 -6.60 -11.70
N ALA A 428 -19.99 -6.87 -10.39
CA ALA A 428 -20.42 -8.16 -9.84
C ALA A 428 -21.93 -8.40 -10.02
N GLN A 429 -22.75 -7.38 -9.83
CA GLN A 429 -24.21 -7.42 -10.00
C GLN A 429 -24.65 -7.61 -11.47
N ALA A 430 -23.80 -7.24 -12.43
CA ALA A 430 -24.06 -7.48 -13.84
C ALA A 430 -23.93 -8.94 -14.25
N LEU A 431 -23.29 -9.76 -13.42
CA LEU A 431 -23.16 -11.19 -13.64
C LEU A 431 -24.37 -11.93 -13.04
N PRO A 432 -24.91 -12.95 -13.72
CA PRO A 432 -26.04 -13.73 -13.22
C PRO A 432 -25.74 -14.35 -11.84
N SER A 433 -26.76 -14.53 -11.03
CA SER A 433 -26.66 -15.11 -9.69
C SER A 433 -27.82 -16.09 -9.45
N GLY A 434 -27.58 -17.14 -8.72
CA GLY A 434 -28.56 -18.16 -8.37
C GLY A 434 -27.96 -19.56 -8.40
N PRO A 435 -28.63 -20.55 -7.78
CA PRO A 435 -28.16 -21.91 -7.71
C PRO A 435 -28.02 -22.57 -9.09
N GLU A 436 -28.77 -22.11 -10.10
CA GLU A 436 -28.68 -22.59 -11.47
C GLU A 436 -27.33 -22.31 -12.16
N TYR A 437 -26.52 -21.41 -11.58
CA TYR A 437 -25.21 -21.00 -12.12
C TYR A 437 -24.02 -21.57 -11.35
N GLU A 438 -24.19 -22.41 -10.34
CA GLU A 438 -23.10 -22.95 -9.52
C GLU A 438 -22.05 -23.71 -10.34
N ASP A 439 -22.50 -24.50 -11.35
CA ASP A 439 -21.61 -25.24 -12.26
C ASP A 439 -21.23 -24.46 -13.53
N THR A 440 -21.64 -23.19 -13.64
CA THR A 440 -21.44 -22.38 -14.83
C THR A 440 -20.11 -21.63 -14.78
N ARG A 441 -19.37 -21.63 -15.88
CA ARG A 441 -18.10 -20.93 -16.04
C ARG A 441 -18.33 -19.57 -16.70
N PHE A 442 -18.08 -18.52 -15.96
CA PHE A 442 -18.17 -17.15 -16.45
C PHE A 442 -16.82 -16.76 -17.07
N ILE A 443 -16.84 -16.47 -18.35
CA ILE A 443 -15.64 -16.19 -19.12
C ILE A 443 -15.77 -14.78 -19.70
N THR A 444 -14.84 -13.91 -19.33
CA THR A 444 -14.78 -12.56 -19.90
C THR A 444 -13.71 -12.51 -20.98
N ILE A 445 -14.05 -11.97 -22.15
CA ILE A 445 -13.09 -11.78 -23.24
C ILE A 445 -11.99 -10.83 -22.79
N ASN A 446 -12.38 -9.73 -22.14
CA ASN A 446 -11.47 -8.71 -21.63
C ASN A 446 -11.91 -8.21 -20.26
N ALA A 447 -10.96 -7.69 -19.50
CA ALA A 447 -11.19 -7.02 -18.22
C ALA A 447 -10.22 -5.81 -18.09
N PRO A 448 -10.58 -4.76 -17.34
CA PRO A 448 -9.67 -3.63 -17.12
C PRO A 448 -8.37 -4.02 -16.42
N ASN A 449 -8.47 -4.92 -15.46
CA ASN A 449 -7.36 -5.48 -14.69
C ASN A 449 -7.78 -6.80 -14.05
N TYR A 450 -6.90 -7.79 -14.07
CA TYR A 450 -7.22 -9.10 -13.49
C TYR A 450 -7.39 -9.03 -11.97
N LEU A 451 -6.38 -8.53 -11.26
CA LEU A 451 -6.41 -8.51 -9.80
C LEU A 451 -7.46 -7.55 -9.25
N PHE A 452 -7.53 -6.32 -9.77
CA PHE A 452 -8.45 -5.33 -9.24
C PHE A 452 -9.91 -5.59 -9.60
N TYR A 453 -10.22 -6.26 -10.69
CA TYR A 453 -11.58 -6.55 -11.11
C TYR A 453 -11.92 -8.03 -11.00
N VAL A 454 -11.34 -8.89 -11.83
CA VAL A 454 -11.76 -10.30 -11.92
C VAL A 454 -11.65 -11.00 -10.56
N HIS A 455 -10.52 -10.85 -9.90
CA HIS A 455 -10.24 -11.47 -8.61
C HIS A 455 -11.13 -10.91 -7.48
N ASN A 456 -11.29 -9.58 -7.41
CA ASN A 456 -12.14 -8.96 -6.41
C ASN A 456 -13.63 -9.25 -6.62
N ILE A 457 -14.10 -9.30 -7.86
CA ILE A 457 -15.48 -9.69 -8.17
C ILE A 457 -15.73 -11.14 -7.75
N ALA A 458 -14.83 -12.05 -8.06
CA ALA A 458 -14.93 -13.45 -7.64
C ALA A 458 -14.99 -13.58 -6.11
N HIS A 459 -14.14 -12.87 -5.39
CA HIS A 459 -14.12 -12.86 -3.92
C HIS A 459 -15.37 -12.20 -3.34
N LEU A 460 -15.82 -11.05 -3.86
CA LEU A 460 -17.05 -10.41 -3.41
C LEU A 460 -18.25 -11.37 -3.55
N ARG A 461 -18.39 -12.02 -4.70
CA ARG A 461 -19.45 -12.99 -4.93
C ARG A 461 -19.35 -14.19 -3.98
N ALA A 462 -18.13 -14.69 -3.74
CA ALA A 462 -17.89 -15.76 -2.78
C ALA A 462 -18.31 -15.37 -1.35
N THR A 463 -18.08 -14.11 -0.92
CA THR A 463 -18.56 -13.63 0.39
C THR A 463 -20.10 -13.56 0.50
N GLN A 464 -20.78 -13.60 -0.65
CA GLN A 464 -22.25 -13.63 -0.75
C GLN A 464 -22.80 -15.07 -0.95
N GLY A 465 -21.94 -16.10 -0.78
CA GLY A 465 -22.30 -17.49 -0.98
C GLY A 465 -22.41 -17.91 -2.46
N GLN A 466 -21.94 -17.06 -3.37
CA GLN A 466 -21.98 -17.30 -4.82
C GLN A 466 -20.58 -17.69 -5.32
N TYR A 467 -20.26 -18.96 -5.33
CA TYR A 467 -18.99 -19.47 -5.82
C TYR A 467 -18.98 -19.46 -7.34
N THR A 468 -18.52 -18.38 -7.92
CA THR A 468 -18.49 -18.19 -9.36
C THR A 468 -17.09 -18.46 -9.92
N TYR A 469 -17.01 -19.40 -10.85
CA TYR A 469 -15.81 -19.57 -11.65
C TYR A 469 -15.72 -18.42 -12.66
N LEU A 470 -14.91 -17.44 -12.37
CA LEU A 470 -14.75 -16.24 -13.20
C LEU A 470 -13.34 -16.18 -13.79
N ARG A 471 -13.23 -16.16 -15.12
CA ARG A 471 -11.97 -16.08 -15.87
C ARG A 471 -11.98 -14.87 -16.80
N SER A 472 -10.83 -14.23 -16.99
CA SER A 472 -10.61 -13.31 -18.10
C SER A 472 -9.56 -13.85 -19.07
N LEU A 473 -9.84 -13.74 -20.38
CA LEU A 473 -8.90 -14.18 -21.41
C LEU A 473 -7.82 -13.13 -21.67
N THR A 474 -8.15 -11.85 -21.52
CA THR A 474 -7.21 -10.72 -21.66
C THR A 474 -7.44 -9.67 -20.57
N ALA A 475 -6.49 -8.74 -20.44
CA ALA A 475 -6.64 -7.61 -19.52
C ALA A 475 -5.96 -6.35 -20.06
N GLY A 476 -6.69 -5.23 -20.04
CA GLY A 476 -6.14 -3.92 -20.41
C GLY A 476 -6.92 -3.17 -21.47
N LYS A 477 -6.31 -2.06 -21.88
CA LYS A 477 -6.96 -1.01 -22.68
C LYS A 477 -6.85 -1.16 -24.19
N THR A 478 -6.09 -2.15 -24.68
CA THR A 478 -5.91 -2.36 -26.12
C THR A 478 -7.18 -2.93 -26.74
N PRO A 479 -7.72 -2.36 -27.83
CA PRO A 479 -8.82 -2.96 -28.57
C PRO A 479 -8.44 -4.34 -29.09
N LEU A 480 -9.42 -5.22 -29.21
CA LEU A 480 -9.24 -6.62 -29.57
C LEU A 480 -10.04 -6.98 -30.83
N GLN A 481 -9.46 -7.83 -31.66
CA GLN A 481 -10.16 -8.58 -32.69
C GLN A 481 -10.42 -9.98 -32.16
N VAL A 482 -11.70 -10.37 -32.14
CA VAL A 482 -12.17 -11.70 -31.71
C VAL A 482 -12.63 -12.45 -32.94
N THR A 483 -11.88 -13.46 -33.38
CA THR A 483 -12.21 -14.29 -34.53
C THR A 483 -12.67 -15.66 -34.07
N ARG A 484 -13.85 -16.11 -34.49
CA ARG A 484 -14.32 -17.48 -34.23
C ARG A 484 -13.71 -18.45 -35.23
N LEU A 485 -12.78 -19.29 -34.80
CA LEU A 485 -12.10 -20.24 -35.69
C LEU A 485 -12.90 -21.52 -35.91
N SER A 486 -13.60 -21.99 -34.88
CA SER A 486 -14.40 -23.23 -34.93
C SER A 486 -15.52 -23.19 -33.91
N LYS A 487 -16.21 -24.32 -33.70
CA LYS A 487 -17.24 -24.47 -32.67
C LYS A 487 -16.67 -24.28 -31.26
N ASN A 488 -15.40 -24.62 -31.04
CA ASN A 488 -14.75 -24.60 -29.71
C ASN A 488 -13.45 -23.79 -29.66
N ALA A 489 -13.14 -22.96 -30.68
CA ALA A 489 -11.91 -22.21 -30.71
C ALA A 489 -12.13 -20.75 -31.14
N ILE A 490 -11.45 -19.84 -30.44
CA ILE A 490 -11.37 -18.42 -30.77
C ILE A 490 -9.91 -17.95 -30.85
N LYS A 491 -9.65 -17.01 -31.76
CA LYS A 491 -8.40 -16.25 -31.81
C LYS A 491 -8.65 -14.84 -31.29
N LEU A 492 -7.80 -14.39 -30.38
CA LEU A 492 -7.75 -13.00 -29.94
C LEU A 492 -6.48 -12.35 -30.46
N THR A 493 -6.62 -11.16 -31.05
CA THR A 493 -5.50 -10.37 -31.55
C THR A 493 -5.66 -8.93 -31.05
N ALA A 494 -4.61 -8.37 -30.48
CA ALA A 494 -4.59 -7.00 -29.99
C ALA A 494 -4.31 -6.01 -31.14
N GLU A 495 -5.08 -4.93 -31.25
CA GLU A 495 -4.90 -3.90 -32.26
C GLU A 495 -3.81 -2.89 -31.86
N GLY A 496 -2.58 -3.08 -32.34
CA GLY A 496 -1.48 -2.16 -32.08
C GLY A 496 -0.92 -2.19 -30.66
N GLY A 497 -1.10 -3.31 -29.95
CA GLY A 497 -0.63 -3.49 -28.59
C GLY A 497 -0.51 -4.96 -28.19
N THR A 498 -0.85 -5.28 -26.96
CA THR A 498 -0.77 -6.63 -26.40
C THR A 498 -2.08 -7.05 -25.72
N LEU A 499 -2.32 -8.36 -25.59
CA LEU A 499 -3.48 -8.92 -24.90
C LEU A 499 -3.47 -8.58 -23.39
N ILE A 500 -2.30 -8.17 -22.88
CA ILE A 500 -2.10 -7.75 -21.49
C ILE A 500 -1.53 -6.33 -21.50
N ASP A 501 -2.37 -5.36 -21.87
CA ASP A 501 -1.98 -3.94 -21.92
C ASP A 501 -2.54 -3.18 -20.71
N ILE A 502 -2.08 -3.56 -19.53
CA ILE A 502 -2.38 -2.86 -18.28
C ILE A 502 -1.34 -1.74 -18.09
N ASN A 503 -1.77 -0.56 -17.65
CA ASN A 503 -0.83 0.51 -17.29
C ASN A 503 0.25 -0.03 -16.35
N ARG A 504 1.53 0.30 -16.61
CA ARG A 504 2.71 -0.19 -15.84
C ARG A 504 2.51 -0.10 -14.33
N GLY A 505 1.76 0.90 -13.88
CA GLY A 505 1.44 1.11 -12.48
C GLY A 505 0.43 0.15 -11.87
N PHE A 506 -0.21 -0.71 -12.63
CA PHE A 506 -1.25 -1.64 -12.16
C PHE A 506 -0.95 -3.11 -12.48
N HIS A 507 0.25 -3.39 -13.00
CA HIS A 507 0.77 -4.74 -13.12
C HIS A 507 1.25 -5.23 -11.76
N ILE A 508 0.41 -5.92 -11.02
CA ILE A 508 0.82 -6.52 -9.75
C ILE A 508 1.53 -7.84 -9.99
N TYR A 509 0.98 -8.68 -10.87
CA TYR A 509 1.65 -9.90 -11.30
C TYR A 509 2.67 -9.61 -12.40
N GLN A 510 3.88 -10.17 -12.27
CA GLN A 510 4.79 -10.26 -13.40
C GLN A 510 4.15 -11.21 -14.43
N HIS A 511 4.47 -11.02 -15.70
CA HIS A 511 4.21 -12.03 -16.73
C HIS A 511 5.43 -12.93 -16.85
N GLY A 512 5.23 -14.21 -17.21
CA GLY A 512 6.31 -15.14 -17.53
C GLY A 512 7.09 -14.72 -18.78
N THR A 513 8.14 -15.43 -19.07
CA THR A 513 8.80 -15.32 -20.36
C THR A 513 7.90 -15.99 -21.41
N ILE A 514 7.06 -15.18 -22.05
CA ILE A 514 6.10 -15.64 -23.05
C ILE A 514 6.78 -15.62 -24.41
N TYR A 515 6.63 -16.70 -25.20
CA TYR A 515 7.20 -16.84 -26.53
C TYR A 515 6.19 -17.40 -27.52
N PRO A 516 6.33 -17.13 -28.82
CA PRO A 516 5.46 -17.71 -29.85
C PRO A 516 5.53 -19.24 -29.84
N GLY A 517 4.38 -19.90 -29.96
CA GLY A 517 4.26 -21.37 -29.87
C GLY A 517 4.17 -21.92 -28.44
N GLN A 518 4.25 -21.07 -27.41
CA GLN A 518 4.00 -21.52 -26.04
C GLN A 518 2.56 -21.99 -25.88
N VAL A 519 2.39 -23.13 -25.19
CA VAL A 519 1.08 -23.72 -24.90
C VAL A 519 0.86 -23.74 -23.40
N VAL A 520 -0.20 -23.07 -22.95
CA VAL A 520 -0.63 -23.05 -21.55
C VAL A 520 -1.92 -23.85 -21.40
N LYS A 521 -1.97 -24.78 -20.44
CA LYS A 521 -3.15 -25.63 -20.20
C LYS A 521 -3.86 -25.16 -18.92
N GLN A 522 -5.14 -24.86 -19.05
CA GLN A 522 -6.05 -24.67 -17.94
C GLN A 522 -7.12 -25.76 -17.97
N SER A 523 -7.94 -25.87 -16.93
CA SER A 523 -8.86 -26.99 -16.72
C SER A 523 -9.75 -27.35 -17.92
N ASP A 524 -10.16 -26.36 -18.70
CA ASP A 524 -11.11 -26.50 -19.81
C ASP A 524 -10.72 -25.75 -21.08
N VAL A 525 -9.52 -25.15 -21.10
CA VAL A 525 -9.00 -24.44 -22.26
C VAL A 525 -7.49 -24.67 -22.44
N VAL A 526 -7.09 -24.86 -23.66
CA VAL A 526 -5.68 -24.87 -24.09
C VAL A 526 -5.42 -23.57 -24.84
N ILE A 527 -4.41 -22.84 -24.43
CA ILE A 527 -4.08 -21.52 -24.96
C ILE A 527 -2.76 -21.65 -25.71
N GLU A 528 -2.75 -21.29 -26.97
CA GLU A 528 -1.56 -21.25 -27.83
C GLU A 528 -1.23 -19.81 -28.16
N VAL A 529 -0.04 -19.36 -27.77
CA VAL A 529 0.46 -18.02 -28.08
C VAL A 529 0.99 -17.99 -29.52
N LEU A 530 0.40 -17.15 -30.36
CA LEU A 530 0.82 -17.04 -31.76
C LEU A 530 1.91 -15.96 -31.95
N GLU A 531 1.71 -14.80 -31.33
CA GLU A 531 2.57 -13.64 -31.51
C GLU A 531 2.85 -12.95 -30.17
N VAL A 532 4.03 -12.38 -30.07
CA VAL A 532 4.52 -11.67 -28.88
C VAL A 532 5.09 -10.32 -29.30
N CYS A 533 4.74 -9.26 -28.55
CA CYS A 533 5.26 -7.91 -28.69
C CYS A 533 5.76 -7.42 -27.33
N ASP A 534 6.99 -6.92 -27.25
CA ASP A 534 7.62 -6.45 -25.99
C ASP A 534 7.53 -7.48 -24.83
N GLY A 535 7.72 -8.76 -25.13
CA GLY A 535 7.67 -9.85 -24.14
C GLY A 535 6.26 -10.19 -23.64
N LYS A 536 5.21 -9.68 -24.28
CA LYS A 536 3.81 -9.94 -23.94
C LYS A 536 3.05 -10.50 -25.15
N PRO A 537 2.04 -11.35 -24.95
CA PRO A 537 1.27 -11.92 -26.05
C PRO A 537 0.47 -10.81 -26.75
N SER A 538 0.59 -10.73 -28.08
CA SER A 538 -0.22 -9.86 -28.94
C SER A 538 -1.30 -10.63 -29.68
N SER A 539 -1.12 -11.94 -29.87
CA SER A 539 -2.11 -12.82 -30.48
C SER A 539 -2.06 -14.22 -29.84
N ALA A 540 -3.21 -14.80 -29.55
CA ALA A 540 -3.32 -16.16 -29.01
C ALA A 540 -4.61 -16.85 -29.47
N VAL A 541 -4.58 -18.19 -29.56
CA VAL A 541 -5.74 -19.04 -29.80
C VAL A 541 -6.13 -19.74 -28.50
N PHE A 542 -7.42 -19.78 -28.24
CA PHE A 542 -8.03 -20.43 -27.08
C PHE A 542 -8.89 -21.59 -27.57
N HIS A 543 -8.48 -22.82 -27.28
CA HIS A 543 -9.17 -24.07 -27.60
C HIS A 543 -9.92 -24.59 -26.38
N PHE A 544 -11.21 -24.44 -26.35
CA PHE A 544 -12.07 -24.92 -25.27
C PHE A 544 -12.40 -26.41 -25.41
N SER A 545 -12.54 -27.09 -24.28
CA SER A 545 -12.88 -28.52 -24.25
C SER A 545 -14.31 -28.81 -24.74
N LYS A 546 -15.21 -27.80 -24.65
CA LYS A 546 -16.60 -27.87 -25.11
C LYS A 546 -16.87 -26.78 -26.17
N PRO A 547 -17.98 -26.92 -26.92
CA PRO A 547 -18.43 -25.86 -27.83
C PRO A 547 -18.60 -24.51 -27.09
N LEU A 548 -18.27 -23.40 -27.76
CA LEU A 548 -18.40 -22.05 -27.19
C LEU A 548 -19.84 -21.70 -26.80
N ASP A 549 -20.82 -22.33 -27.48
CA ASP A 549 -22.25 -22.15 -27.23
C ASP A 549 -22.81 -23.20 -26.22
N ASP A 550 -21.93 -23.95 -25.49
CA ASP A 550 -22.33 -24.90 -24.45
C ASP A 550 -22.94 -24.17 -23.26
N SER A 551 -24.00 -24.70 -22.66
CA SER A 551 -24.72 -24.08 -21.54
C SER A 551 -23.89 -23.90 -20.27
N GLN A 552 -22.76 -24.60 -20.17
CA GLN A 552 -21.80 -24.40 -19.05
C GLN A 552 -20.94 -23.17 -19.22
N TYR A 553 -20.94 -22.51 -20.37
CA TYR A 553 -20.18 -21.29 -20.61
C TYR A 553 -21.12 -20.09 -20.72
N LEU A 554 -20.88 -19.07 -19.90
CA LEU A 554 -21.47 -17.75 -20.07
C LEU A 554 -20.37 -16.75 -20.42
N TRP A 555 -20.57 -16.05 -21.53
CA TRP A 555 -19.59 -15.19 -22.10
C TRP A 555 -19.93 -13.74 -21.89
N PHE A 556 -18.91 -12.96 -21.45
CA PHE A 556 -19.01 -11.55 -21.17
C PHE A 556 -17.87 -10.78 -21.82
N HIS A 557 -18.07 -9.49 -22.01
CA HIS A 557 -17.03 -8.53 -22.34
C HIS A 557 -17.21 -7.28 -21.48
N TRP A 558 -16.11 -6.57 -21.25
CA TRP A 558 -16.17 -5.30 -20.56
C TRP A 558 -16.78 -4.24 -21.46
N ASN A 559 -17.84 -3.57 -21.01
CA ASN A 559 -18.53 -2.51 -21.72
C ASN A 559 -18.69 -1.31 -20.79
N HIS A 560 -17.95 -0.24 -21.07
CA HIS A 560 -17.83 0.93 -20.20
C HIS A 560 -17.37 0.55 -18.77
N ASP A 561 -18.24 0.58 -17.78
CA ASP A 561 -17.91 0.35 -16.36
C ASP A 561 -18.45 -1.01 -15.82
N THR A 562 -18.93 -1.93 -16.69
CA THR A 562 -19.55 -3.18 -16.27
C THR A 562 -19.36 -4.30 -17.30
N TYR A 563 -19.82 -5.49 -16.97
CA TYR A 563 -19.86 -6.62 -17.90
C TYR A 563 -21.18 -6.67 -18.66
N ALA A 564 -21.09 -6.92 -19.97
CA ALA A 564 -22.22 -7.21 -20.85
C ALA A 564 -22.05 -8.61 -21.46
N SER A 565 -23.16 -9.30 -21.75
CA SER A 565 -23.14 -10.59 -22.42
C SER A 565 -22.49 -10.50 -23.79
N PHE A 566 -21.69 -11.49 -24.14
CA PHE A 566 -20.99 -11.58 -25.42
C PHE A 566 -21.54 -12.71 -26.26
N SER A 567 -21.91 -12.40 -27.51
CA SER A 567 -22.35 -13.39 -28.50
C SER A 567 -21.29 -13.54 -29.58
N PHE A 568 -20.92 -14.76 -29.92
CA PHE A 568 -19.91 -15.01 -30.96
C PHE A 568 -20.45 -14.74 -32.36
N PRO A 569 -19.61 -14.21 -33.25
CA PRO A 569 -19.90 -14.15 -34.69
C PRO A 569 -19.97 -15.56 -35.28
N GLN A 570 -20.30 -15.67 -36.60
CA GLN A 570 -20.24 -16.92 -37.32
C GLN A 570 -18.80 -17.44 -37.41
N ILE A 571 -18.67 -18.78 -37.65
CA ILE A 571 -17.32 -19.35 -37.81
C ILE A 571 -16.63 -18.74 -39.02
N GLY A 572 -15.40 -18.24 -38.80
CA GLY A 572 -14.60 -17.51 -39.77
C GLY A 572 -14.75 -15.99 -39.71
N GLU A 573 -15.76 -15.47 -39.00
CA GLU A 573 -15.96 -14.04 -38.85
C GLU A 573 -15.19 -13.45 -37.66
N THR A 574 -14.93 -12.15 -37.74
CA THR A 574 -14.23 -11.37 -36.71
C THR A 574 -15.09 -10.22 -36.23
N VAL A 575 -15.16 -10.04 -34.92
CA VAL A 575 -15.77 -8.88 -34.27
C VAL A 575 -14.71 -8.08 -33.53
N ARG A 576 -14.81 -6.76 -33.57
CA ARG A 576 -13.94 -5.83 -32.83
C ARG A 576 -14.56 -5.49 -31.49
N LEU A 577 -13.75 -5.57 -30.43
CA LEU A 577 -14.11 -5.11 -29.08
C LEU A 577 -13.20 -3.94 -28.68
N GLU A 578 -13.80 -2.95 -28.01
CA GLU A 578 -13.03 -1.88 -27.39
C GLU A 578 -12.21 -2.42 -26.20
N GLY A 579 -11.07 -1.79 -25.96
CA GLY A 579 -10.22 -2.15 -24.82
C GLY A 579 -10.90 -1.83 -23.50
N ALA A 580 -10.72 -2.68 -22.52
CA ALA A 580 -11.23 -2.48 -21.18
C ALA A 580 -10.38 -1.43 -20.45
N ARG A 581 -10.93 -0.25 -20.19
CA ARG A 581 -10.24 0.84 -19.49
C ARG A 581 -10.51 0.77 -18.00
N PHE A 582 -9.50 1.12 -17.23
CA PHE A 582 -9.57 1.31 -15.80
C PHE A 582 -9.68 2.81 -15.53
N ASP A 583 -10.84 3.27 -15.12
CA ASP A 583 -11.09 4.65 -14.72
C ASP A 583 -11.21 4.72 -13.19
N TRP A 584 -10.34 5.54 -12.58
CA TRP A 584 -10.29 5.78 -11.13
C TRP A 584 -11.35 6.77 -10.67
#